data_056b02507f8536ca6860e826e8409c34
#
_entry.id   056b02507f8536ca6860e826e8409c34
#
_cell.length_a   1.000
_cell.length_b   1.000
_cell.length_c   1.000
_cell.angle_alpha   90.00
_cell.angle_beta   90.00
_cell.angle_gamma   90.00
#
_symmetry.space_group_name_H-M   'P 1'
#
loop_
_entity.id
_entity.type
_entity.pdbx_description
1 polymer ?
#
loop_
_entity_poly.entity_id
_entity_poly.type
_entity_poly.pdbx_seq_one_letter_code
_entity_poly.pdbx_strand_id
1 'polypeptide(L)'
;MCIRDRKVVTGAYTNFDRRMSDLITPFFNEGWIDAGVKPGKAPGAFAHPTVTDVHPYIMLNYLGKPRDVMTLAHELGHGVHQVLASSQGQMLSSTPLTLAETASVFGEMLTFQQMLDQSCDKNERKVLLANKVEDMINTVVRQIAFYDFECKLHNARRSGELTPSDINSLWMSVQSESLGPAFEFVDGYETFWSYIPHFVHSPFYVYAYAFGDGLVNALYATYKENPKGFEDKYFNLLSAGGSKHHKELLKPFDLDASDPKFWTKGLSMISGMIDELETFE
;
A
#
# COMPACT_ATOMS: atom_id res chain seq x y z
N MET A 1 -9.63 20.05 -0.60
CA MET A 1 -8.25 19.81 -0.12
C MET A 1 -7.67 21.12 0.37
N CYS A 2 -7.12 21.16 1.59
CA CYS A 2 -6.58 22.40 2.12
C CYS A 2 -5.11 22.63 1.68
N ILE A 3 -4.68 23.89 1.74
CA ILE A 3 -3.31 24.29 1.35
C ILE A 3 -2.25 23.61 2.25
N ARG A 4 -2.57 23.39 3.53
CA ARG A 4 -1.68 22.73 4.49
C ARG A 4 -1.40 21.28 4.06
N ASP A 5 -2.43 20.52 3.71
CA ASP A 5 -2.32 19.10 3.36
C ASP A 5 -1.53 18.91 2.06
N ARG A 6 -1.81 19.76 1.06
CA ARG A 6 -0.99 19.80 -0.16
C ARG A 6 0.50 20.05 0.16
N LYS A 7 0.79 21.00 1.08
CA LYS A 7 2.18 21.29 1.47
C LYS A 7 2.86 20.13 2.18
N VAL A 8 2.13 19.37 3.01
CA VAL A 8 2.67 18.19 3.70
C VAL A 8 3.12 17.16 2.67
N VAL A 9 2.24 16.75 1.75
CA VAL A 9 2.55 15.74 0.73
C VAL A 9 3.65 16.24 -0.22
N THR A 10 3.54 17.46 -0.74
CA THR A 10 4.57 18.02 -1.62
C THR A 10 5.93 18.14 -0.92
N GLY A 11 5.93 18.51 0.37
CA GLY A 11 7.13 18.59 1.20
C GLY A 11 7.79 17.22 1.37
N ALA A 12 7.00 16.18 1.69
CA ALA A 12 7.49 14.81 1.83
C ALA A 12 8.16 14.31 0.54
N TYR A 13 7.51 14.51 -0.59
CA TYR A 13 8.07 14.15 -1.89
C TYR A 13 9.32 14.97 -2.26
N THR A 14 9.34 16.27 -1.96
CA THR A 14 10.50 17.13 -2.21
C THR A 14 11.70 16.71 -1.35
N ASN A 15 11.46 16.35 -0.10
CA ASN A 15 12.52 15.91 0.83
C ASN A 15 13.15 14.59 0.40
N PHE A 16 12.40 13.72 -0.25
CA PHE A 16 12.94 12.52 -0.87
C PHE A 16 13.74 12.85 -2.14
N ASP A 17 13.08 13.45 -3.13
CA ASP A 17 13.73 13.94 -4.37
C ASP A 17 12.83 14.99 -5.04
N ARG A 18 13.44 16.09 -5.46
CA ARG A 18 12.72 17.18 -6.14
C ARG A 18 11.98 16.70 -7.39
N ARG A 19 12.53 15.75 -8.13
CA ARG A 19 11.87 15.15 -9.30
C ARG A 19 10.50 14.56 -8.96
N MET A 20 10.35 13.95 -7.76
CA MET A 20 9.04 13.45 -7.32
C MET A 20 8.02 14.57 -7.16
N SER A 21 8.41 15.68 -6.53
CA SER A 21 7.50 16.83 -6.37
C SER A 21 7.20 17.54 -7.68
N ASP A 22 8.16 17.59 -8.61
CA ASP A 22 7.94 18.15 -9.94
C ASP A 22 6.90 17.33 -10.72
N LEU A 23 6.91 15.99 -10.60
CA LEU A 23 5.93 15.09 -11.22
C LEU A 23 4.51 15.23 -10.66
N ILE A 24 4.34 15.52 -9.37
CA ILE A 24 3.00 15.68 -8.78
C ILE A 24 2.44 17.12 -8.92
N THR A 25 3.26 18.07 -9.24
CA THR A 25 2.85 19.49 -9.36
C THR A 25 1.72 19.71 -10.38
N PRO A 26 1.73 19.10 -11.59
CA PRO A 26 0.64 19.23 -12.55
C PRO A 26 -0.69 18.69 -12.03
N PHE A 27 -0.70 17.61 -11.25
CA PHE A 27 -1.93 17.06 -10.67
C PHE A 27 -2.72 18.11 -9.88
N PHE A 28 -2.01 18.97 -9.17
CA PHE A 28 -2.64 20.05 -8.40
C PHE A 28 -2.97 21.30 -9.23
N ASN A 29 -2.13 21.65 -10.20
CA ASN A 29 -2.23 22.91 -10.90
C ASN A 29 -3.13 22.83 -12.13
N GLU A 30 -3.26 21.65 -12.74
CA GLU A 30 -3.99 21.44 -13.99
C GLU A 30 -5.31 20.67 -13.79
N GLY A 31 -5.69 20.43 -12.52
CA GLY A 31 -6.99 19.87 -12.20
C GLY A 31 -7.12 18.36 -12.47
N TRP A 32 -6.03 17.60 -12.36
CA TRP A 32 -6.04 16.15 -12.57
C TRP A 32 -6.57 15.34 -11.36
N ILE A 33 -7.00 16.04 -10.30
CA ILE A 33 -7.54 15.44 -9.08
C ILE A 33 -9.01 15.84 -8.89
N ASP A 34 -9.93 14.89 -8.93
CA ASP A 34 -11.31 15.07 -8.46
C ASP A 34 -11.41 14.69 -6.98
N ALA A 35 -11.28 15.67 -6.10
CA ALA A 35 -11.25 15.47 -4.64
C ALA A 35 -12.60 15.69 -3.95
N GLY A 36 -13.59 16.29 -4.63
CA GLY A 36 -14.85 16.67 -3.99
C GLY A 36 -15.77 15.48 -3.70
N VAL A 37 -16.35 15.43 -2.50
CA VAL A 37 -17.42 14.48 -2.19
C VAL A 37 -18.71 14.95 -2.85
N LYS A 38 -19.39 14.06 -3.58
CA LYS A 38 -20.64 14.36 -4.30
C LYS A 38 -21.60 13.18 -4.19
N PRO A 39 -22.93 13.43 -4.16
CA PRO A 39 -23.90 12.34 -4.25
C PRO A 39 -23.70 11.50 -5.52
N GLY A 40 -23.72 10.17 -5.37
CA GLY A 40 -23.53 9.23 -6.48
C GLY A 40 -22.08 8.99 -6.91
N LYS A 41 -21.10 9.69 -6.32
CA LYS A 41 -19.69 9.39 -6.52
C LYS A 41 -19.32 8.09 -5.83
N ALA A 42 -18.56 7.22 -6.53
CA ALA A 42 -18.08 5.96 -5.96
C ALA A 42 -17.27 6.20 -4.68
N PRO A 43 -17.39 5.32 -3.66
CA PRO A 43 -16.54 5.40 -2.47
C PRO A 43 -15.10 5.02 -2.80
N GLY A 44 -14.19 5.36 -1.88
CA GLY A 44 -12.75 5.06 -2.02
C GLY A 44 -11.99 6.13 -2.80
N ALA A 45 -10.84 5.71 -3.33
CA ALA A 45 -9.94 6.51 -4.14
C ALA A 45 -9.28 5.62 -5.22
N PHE A 46 -8.83 6.21 -6.30
CA PHE A 46 -8.00 5.52 -7.30
C PHE A 46 -7.24 6.52 -8.18
N ALA A 47 -6.12 6.07 -8.73
CA ALA A 47 -5.42 6.72 -9.83
C ALA A 47 -5.64 5.91 -11.13
N HIS A 48 -6.03 6.57 -12.21
CA HIS A 48 -6.26 5.94 -13.51
C HIS A 48 -5.25 6.45 -14.54
N PRO A 49 -4.45 5.57 -15.17
CA PRO A 49 -3.35 5.96 -16.06
C PRO A 49 -3.83 6.54 -17.40
N THR A 50 -5.10 6.31 -17.80
CA THR A 50 -5.62 6.62 -19.12
C THR A 50 -4.86 5.88 -20.23
N VAL A 51 -4.18 6.58 -21.12
CA VAL A 51 -3.27 6.03 -22.11
C VAL A 51 -1.92 6.76 -22.03
N THR A 52 -0.87 6.19 -22.59
CA THR A 52 0.51 6.69 -22.42
C THR A 52 0.76 8.11 -22.96
N ASP A 53 -0.09 8.59 -23.85
CA ASP A 53 0.04 9.92 -24.48
C ASP A 53 -0.70 11.03 -23.73
N VAL A 54 -1.42 10.68 -22.67
CA VAL A 54 -2.13 11.62 -21.80
C VAL A 54 -1.82 11.35 -20.33
N HIS A 55 -2.09 12.35 -19.49
CA HIS A 55 -1.80 12.26 -18.05
C HIS A 55 -2.79 11.36 -17.31
N PRO A 56 -2.38 10.79 -16.17
CA PRO A 56 -3.28 10.11 -15.25
C PRO A 56 -4.30 11.07 -14.60
N TYR A 57 -5.40 10.50 -14.10
CA TYR A 57 -6.36 11.18 -13.25
C TYR A 57 -6.46 10.50 -11.88
N ILE A 58 -6.71 11.30 -10.84
CA ILE A 58 -6.94 10.83 -9.48
C ILE A 58 -8.35 11.17 -9.05
N MET A 59 -9.06 10.18 -8.49
CA MET A 59 -10.35 10.35 -7.82
C MET A 59 -10.18 10.12 -6.32
N LEU A 60 -10.66 11.06 -5.52
CA LEU A 60 -10.66 11.01 -4.06
C LEU A 60 -12.04 11.38 -3.51
N ASN A 61 -12.33 10.96 -2.29
CA ASN A 61 -13.40 11.49 -1.46
C ASN A 61 -12.77 12.20 -0.25
N TYR A 62 -12.34 13.45 -0.45
CA TYR A 62 -11.50 14.18 0.49
C TYR A 62 -12.32 14.99 1.50
N LEU A 63 -12.24 14.65 2.79
CA LEU A 63 -12.95 15.29 3.90
C LEU A 63 -12.02 16.11 4.83
N GLY A 64 -10.70 16.07 4.60
CA GLY A 64 -9.70 16.82 5.38
C GLY A 64 -9.24 16.11 6.66
N LYS A 65 -9.43 14.80 6.76
CA LYS A 65 -8.91 13.98 7.85
C LYS A 65 -7.45 13.59 7.61
N PRO A 66 -6.66 13.27 8.65
CA PRO A 66 -5.28 12.77 8.47
C PRO A 66 -5.17 11.58 7.49
N ARG A 67 -6.13 10.66 7.54
CA ARG A 67 -6.21 9.53 6.61
C ARG A 67 -6.35 10.00 5.15
N ASP A 68 -7.09 11.08 4.89
CA ASP A 68 -7.28 11.58 3.52
C ASP A 68 -5.96 12.15 2.96
N VAL A 69 -5.08 12.68 3.82
CA VAL A 69 -3.73 13.13 3.44
C VAL A 69 -2.88 11.93 3.00
N MET A 70 -2.98 10.83 3.75
CA MET A 70 -2.29 9.57 3.40
C MET A 70 -2.83 9.00 2.08
N THR A 71 -4.17 8.96 1.92
CA THR A 71 -4.80 8.54 0.67
C THR A 71 -4.38 9.41 -0.52
N LEU A 72 -4.28 10.73 -0.33
CA LEU A 72 -3.77 11.65 -1.36
C LEU A 72 -2.33 11.30 -1.75
N ALA A 73 -1.46 11.06 -0.76
CA ALA A 73 -0.09 10.64 -1.01
C ALA A 73 -0.02 9.30 -1.75
N HIS A 74 -0.87 8.35 -1.38
CA HIS A 74 -1.02 7.06 -2.04
C HIS A 74 -1.35 7.22 -3.52
N GLU A 75 -2.44 7.91 -3.84
CA GLU A 75 -2.90 8.07 -5.21
C GLU A 75 -1.91 8.90 -6.06
N LEU A 76 -1.25 9.90 -5.47
CA LEU A 76 -0.17 10.62 -6.14
C LEU A 76 1.03 9.73 -6.42
N GLY A 77 1.33 8.76 -5.54
CA GLY A 77 2.35 7.75 -5.80
C GLY A 77 2.03 6.90 -7.03
N HIS A 78 0.80 6.41 -7.14
CA HIS A 78 0.33 5.76 -8.37
C HIS A 78 0.46 6.67 -9.59
N GLY A 79 0.05 7.93 -9.46
CA GLY A 79 0.16 8.93 -10.54
C GLY A 79 1.60 9.10 -11.03
N VAL A 80 2.56 9.24 -10.11
CA VAL A 80 4.00 9.30 -10.43
C VAL A 80 4.47 8.04 -11.16
N HIS A 81 4.08 6.88 -10.64
CA HIS A 81 4.44 5.59 -11.26
C HIS A 81 3.93 5.50 -12.70
N GLN A 82 2.66 5.86 -12.90
CA GLN A 82 2.00 5.84 -14.21
C GLN A 82 2.67 6.81 -15.19
N VAL A 83 3.03 8.03 -14.75
CA VAL A 83 3.75 9.00 -15.58
C VAL A 83 5.13 8.47 -15.97
N LEU A 84 5.88 7.91 -15.05
CA LEU A 84 7.21 7.37 -15.33
C LEU A 84 7.18 6.14 -16.23
N ALA A 85 6.25 5.22 -15.98
CA ALA A 85 6.09 4.00 -16.75
C ALA A 85 5.53 4.24 -18.17
N SER A 86 4.90 5.38 -18.45
CA SER A 86 4.34 5.70 -19.77
C SER A 86 5.36 5.61 -20.91
N SER A 87 6.65 5.87 -20.60
CA SER A 87 7.77 5.75 -21.53
C SER A 87 7.97 4.34 -22.10
N GLN A 88 7.41 3.30 -21.43
CA GLN A 88 7.45 1.92 -21.91
C GLN A 88 6.42 1.62 -23.01
N GLY A 89 5.54 2.59 -23.33
CA GLY A 89 4.47 2.42 -24.31
C GLY A 89 3.29 1.60 -23.80
N GLN A 90 2.20 1.61 -24.54
CA GLN A 90 0.89 1.09 -24.11
C GLN A 90 0.91 -0.37 -23.62
N MET A 91 1.76 -1.22 -24.18
CA MET A 91 1.80 -2.65 -23.84
C MET A 91 2.57 -2.95 -22.54
N LEU A 92 3.50 -2.07 -22.13
CA LEU A 92 4.42 -2.33 -21.03
C LEU A 92 4.37 -1.24 -19.93
N SER A 93 3.52 -0.22 -20.07
CA SER A 93 3.34 0.80 -19.03
C SER A 93 2.56 0.28 -17.82
N SER A 94 1.73 -0.76 -17.99
CA SER A 94 1.02 -1.40 -16.87
C SER A 94 2.01 -2.13 -15.97
N THR A 95 2.02 -1.77 -14.70
CA THR A 95 2.88 -2.39 -13.70
C THR A 95 2.29 -3.73 -13.25
N PRO A 96 3.11 -4.79 -13.10
CA PRO A 96 2.65 -6.04 -12.51
C PRO A 96 2.07 -5.83 -11.11
N LEU A 97 1.07 -6.63 -10.75
CA LEU A 97 0.31 -6.53 -9.51
C LEU A 97 1.20 -6.42 -8.26
N THR A 98 2.26 -7.22 -8.17
CA THR A 98 3.20 -7.21 -7.05
C THR A 98 4.04 -5.93 -6.94
N LEU A 99 4.14 -5.14 -8.00
CA LEU A 99 4.87 -3.87 -8.05
C LEU A 99 3.94 -2.65 -8.10
N ALA A 100 2.64 -2.87 -8.22
CA ALA A 100 1.67 -1.78 -8.40
C ALA A 100 1.67 -0.80 -7.21
N GLU A 101 1.84 -1.32 -6.00
CA GLU A 101 1.84 -0.53 -4.77
C GLU A 101 3.20 0.07 -4.40
N THR A 102 4.25 -0.14 -5.22
CA THR A 102 5.61 0.32 -4.89
C THR A 102 5.70 1.83 -4.70
N ALA A 103 5.02 2.61 -5.53
CA ALA A 103 5.09 4.07 -5.45
C ALA A 103 4.03 4.66 -4.50
N SER A 104 2.85 4.06 -4.44
CA SER A 104 1.75 4.51 -3.60
C SER A 104 2.07 4.36 -2.11
N VAL A 105 2.44 3.17 -1.66
CA VAL A 105 2.80 2.90 -0.27
C VAL A 105 4.11 3.61 0.12
N PHE A 106 5.06 3.77 -0.81
CA PHE A 106 6.27 4.56 -0.55
C PHE A 106 5.96 6.05 -0.36
N GLY A 107 5.06 6.62 -1.16
CA GLY A 107 4.57 7.98 -1.00
C GLY A 107 3.84 8.21 0.33
N GLU A 108 3.04 7.21 0.76
CA GLU A 108 2.46 7.21 2.10
C GLU A 108 3.54 7.21 3.19
N MET A 109 4.54 6.34 3.09
CA MET A 109 5.61 6.25 4.08
C MET A 109 6.39 7.55 4.20
N LEU A 110 6.74 8.19 3.08
CA LEU A 110 7.38 9.52 3.07
C LEU A 110 6.51 10.58 3.77
N THR A 111 5.21 10.59 3.47
CA THR A 111 4.26 11.54 4.04
C THR A 111 4.04 11.30 5.52
N PHE A 112 3.94 10.04 5.94
CA PHE A 112 3.84 9.64 7.33
C PHE A 112 5.05 10.10 8.15
N GLN A 113 6.26 9.86 7.65
CA GLN A 113 7.48 10.33 8.32
C GLN A 113 7.53 11.86 8.43
N GLN A 114 7.14 12.56 7.38
CA GLN A 114 7.03 14.02 7.38
C GLN A 114 6.05 14.52 8.45
N MET A 115 4.91 13.83 8.61
CA MET A 115 3.92 14.17 9.65
C MET A 115 4.46 13.89 11.04
N LEU A 116 5.14 12.77 11.25
CA LEU A 116 5.80 12.43 12.51
C LEU A 116 6.86 13.45 12.91
N ASP A 117 7.70 13.87 11.96
CA ASP A 117 8.78 14.85 12.19
C ASP A 117 8.23 16.24 12.51
N GLN A 118 7.03 16.57 12.02
CA GLN A 118 6.35 17.85 12.28
C GLN A 118 5.48 17.82 13.55
N SER A 119 5.18 16.66 14.08
CA SER A 119 4.37 16.53 15.29
C SER A 119 5.20 16.88 16.52
N CYS A 120 4.77 17.95 17.22
CA CYS A 120 5.38 18.39 18.49
C CYS A 120 4.63 17.85 19.71
N ASP A 121 3.42 17.34 19.53
CA ASP A 121 2.57 16.79 20.58
C ASP A 121 2.74 15.28 20.68
N LYS A 122 3.03 14.79 21.89
CA LYS A 122 3.18 13.35 22.18
C LYS A 122 1.92 12.55 21.85
N ASN A 123 0.73 13.10 22.14
CA ASN A 123 -0.53 12.41 21.87
C ASN A 123 -0.81 12.34 20.37
N GLU A 124 -0.54 13.41 19.62
CA GLU A 124 -0.64 13.41 18.17
C GLU A 124 0.30 12.36 17.57
N ARG A 125 1.56 12.32 18.03
CA ARG A 125 2.55 11.32 17.58
C ARG A 125 2.09 9.89 17.89
N LYS A 126 1.59 9.63 19.12
CA LYS A 126 1.04 8.32 19.51
C LYS A 126 -0.10 7.88 18.57
N VAL A 127 -1.04 8.77 18.27
CA VAL A 127 -2.17 8.49 17.39
C VAL A 127 -1.72 8.22 15.97
N LEU A 128 -0.77 8.97 15.44
CA LEU A 128 -0.20 8.74 14.08
C LEU A 128 0.46 7.36 13.99
N LEU A 129 1.31 7.01 14.98
CA LEU A 129 1.97 5.70 15.02
C LEU A 129 0.97 4.56 15.16
N ALA A 130 -0.01 4.68 16.07
CA ALA A 130 -1.02 3.65 16.28
C ALA A 130 -1.82 3.38 15.01
N ASN A 131 -2.28 4.42 14.32
CA ASN A 131 -3.00 4.29 13.06
C ASN A 131 -2.13 3.62 11.97
N LYS A 132 -0.84 4.00 11.89
CA LYS A 132 0.06 3.40 10.89
C LYS A 132 0.32 1.92 11.17
N VAL A 133 0.57 1.56 12.43
CA VAL A 133 0.75 0.15 12.83
C VAL A 133 -0.52 -0.67 12.55
N GLU A 134 -1.70 -0.13 12.88
CA GLU A 134 -2.98 -0.76 12.57
C GLU A 134 -3.13 -1.02 11.06
N ASP A 135 -2.86 -0.01 10.23
CA ASP A 135 -2.94 -0.12 8.77
C ASP A 135 -1.96 -1.18 8.23
N MET A 136 -0.71 -1.22 8.74
CA MET A 136 0.30 -2.19 8.30
C MET A 136 -0.07 -3.62 8.72
N ILE A 137 -0.56 -3.83 9.95
CA ILE A 137 -1.04 -5.14 10.42
C ILE A 137 -2.22 -5.61 9.57
N ASN A 138 -3.18 -4.73 9.28
CA ASN A 138 -4.31 -5.05 8.41
C ASN A 138 -3.88 -5.37 6.98
N THR A 139 -2.88 -4.67 6.46
CA THR A 139 -2.39 -4.88 5.10
C THR A 139 -1.51 -6.12 4.98
N VAL A 140 -0.70 -6.43 5.97
CA VAL A 140 0.20 -7.59 5.92
C VAL A 140 -0.47 -8.84 6.49
N VAL A 141 -0.77 -8.84 7.79
CA VAL A 141 -1.22 -10.06 8.50
C VAL A 141 -2.60 -10.51 8.00
N ARG A 142 -3.55 -9.59 7.92
CA ARG A 142 -4.92 -9.90 7.50
C ARG A 142 -4.99 -10.35 6.04
N GLN A 143 -4.25 -9.72 5.15
CA GLN A 143 -4.28 -10.08 3.72
C GLN A 143 -3.59 -11.43 3.46
N ILE A 144 -2.55 -11.76 4.22
CA ILE A 144 -1.96 -13.11 4.19
C ILE A 144 -2.97 -14.16 4.66
N ALA A 145 -3.71 -13.88 5.74
CA ALA A 145 -4.77 -14.77 6.21
C ALA A 145 -5.87 -14.97 5.17
N PHE A 146 -6.27 -13.91 4.48
CA PHE A 146 -7.24 -14.01 3.39
C PHE A 146 -6.72 -14.86 2.23
N TYR A 147 -5.47 -14.71 1.84
CA TYR A 147 -4.86 -15.56 0.82
C TYR A 147 -4.77 -17.02 1.25
N ASP A 148 -4.42 -17.31 2.51
CA ASP A 148 -4.40 -18.67 3.04
C ASP A 148 -5.80 -19.30 3.03
N PHE A 149 -6.83 -18.52 3.39
CA PHE A 149 -8.22 -18.96 3.26
C PHE A 149 -8.58 -19.32 1.82
N GLU A 150 -8.24 -18.48 0.82
CA GLU A 150 -8.47 -18.77 -0.60
C GLU A 150 -7.77 -20.08 -1.01
N CYS A 151 -6.51 -20.25 -0.62
CA CYS A 151 -5.76 -21.46 -0.91
C CYS A 151 -6.41 -22.71 -0.31
N LYS A 152 -6.80 -22.67 0.96
CA LYS A 152 -7.46 -23.79 1.65
C LYS A 152 -8.83 -24.09 1.02
N LEU A 153 -9.63 -23.06 0.73
CA LEU A 153 -10.94 -23.18 0.11
C LEU A 153 -10.85 -23.83 -1.27
N HIS A 154 -10.02 -23.30 -2.15
CA HIS A 154 -9.86 -23.82 -3.51
C HIS A 154 -9.26 -25.23 -3.54
N ASN A 155 -8.34 -25.56 -2.62
CA ASN A 155 -7.80 -26.90 -2.50
C ASN A 155 -8.86 -27.90 -2.02
N ALA A 156 -9.65 -27.56 -1.00
CA ALA A 156 -10.75 -28.38 -0.52
C ALA A 156 -11.80 -28.61 -1.62
N ARG A 157 -12.12 -27.58 -2.39
CA ARG A 157 -13.08 -27.65 -3.50
C ARG A 157 -12.68 -28.63 -4.61
N ARG A 158 -11.40 -28.91 -4.77
CA ARG A 158 -10.91 -29.94 -5.73
C ARG A 158 -11.37 -31.36 -5.37
N SER A 159 -11.63 -31.62 -4.10
CA SER A 159 -12.08 -32.93 -3.59
C SER A 159 -13.59 -33.10 -3.62
N GLY A 160 -14.35 -32.03 -3.89
CA GLY A 160 -15.81 -32.09 -3.96
C GLY A 160 -16.48 -30.76 -3.70
N GLU A 161 -17.81 -30.77 -3.62
CA GLU A 161 -18.59 -29.62 -3.25
C GLU A 161 -18.46 -29.32 -1.75
N LEU A 162 -18.40 -28.04 -1.41
CA LEU A 162 -18.34 -27.57 -0.02
C LEU A 162 -19.68 -26.97 0.37
N THR A 163 -20.15 -27.30 1.57
CA THR A 163 -21.30 -26.64 2.17
C THR A 163 -20.90 -25.28 2.77
N PRO A 164 -21.84 -24.35 3.02
CA PRO A 164 -21.54 -23.13 3.75
C PRO A 164 -20.85 -23.38 5.10
N SER A 165 -21.23 -24.45 5.81
CA SER A 165 -20.59 -24.82 7.08
C SER A 165 -19.12 -25.22 6.92
N ASP A 166 -18.77 -25.91 5.83
CA ASP A 166 -17.38 -26.26 5.53
C ASP A 166 -16.54 -25.00 5.28
N ILE A 167 -17.09 -24.06 4.51
CA ILE A 167 -16.45 -22.79 4.22
C ILE A 167 -16.26 -21.95 5.49
N ASN A 168 -17.29 -21.87 6.33
CA ASN A 168 -17.24 -21.18 7.62
C ASN A 168 -16.15 -21.78 8.52
N SER A 169 -16.03 -23.09 8.54
CA SER A 169 -15.01 -23.79 9.35
C SER A 169 -13.58 -23.47 8.86
N LEU A 170 -13.37 -23.44 7.55
CA LEU A 170 -12.09 -23.04 6.96
C LEU A 170 -11.75 -21.59 7.30
N TRP A 171 -12.73 -20.68 7.17
CA TRP A 171 -12.56 -19.28 7.53
C TRP A 171 -12.16 -19.11 8.99
N MET A 172 -12.91 -19.71 9.92
CA MET A 172 -12.63 -19.61 11.35
C MET A 172 -11.27 -20.20 11.73
N SER A 173 -10.87 -21.32 11.10
CA SER A 173 -9.54 -21.89 11.31
C SER A 173 -8.43 -20.92 10.97
N VAL A 174 -8.52 -20.25 9.82
CA VAL A 174 -7.52 -19.28 9.38
C VAL A 174 -7.53 -18.02 10.25
N GLN A 175 -8.71 -17.49 10.59
CA GLN A 175 -8.80 -16.29 11.40
C GLN A 175 -8.29 -16.52 12.83
N SER A 176 -8.60 -17.68 13.41
CA SER A 176 -8.12 -18.04 14.75
C SER A 176 -6.60 -18.20 14.80
N GLU A 177 -6.01 -18.78 13.75
CA GLU A 177 -4.55 -18.89 13.62
C GLU A 177 -3.88 -17.52 13.46
N SER A 178 -4.45 -16.65 12.62
CA SER A 178 -3.87 -15.33 12.27
C SER A 178 -3.97 -14.31 13.41
N LEU A 179 -5.14 -14.24 14.07
CA LEU A 179 -5.42 -13.22 15.10
C LEU A 179 -5.04 -13.68 16.51
N GLY A 180 -4.91 -15.00 16.71
CA GLY A 180 -4.51 -15.58 17.97
C GLY A 180 -5.49 -15.31 19.12
N PRO A 181 -5.05 -15.45 20.38
CA PRO A 181 -5.90 -15.37 21.55
C PRO A 181 -6.26 -13.93 21.97
N ALA A 182 -5.76 -12.92 21.27
CA ALA A 182 -6.06 -11.51 21.56
C ALA A 182 -7.47 -11.10 21.12
N PHE A 183 -8.14 -11.91 20.29
CA PHE A 183 -9.45 -11.61 19.72
C PHE A 183 -10.48 -12.64 20.13
N GLU A 184 -11.67 -12.18 20.51
CA GLU A 184 -12.84 -12.99 20.72
C GLU A 184 -13.77 -12.89 19.49
N PHE A 185 -14.09 -14.02 18.89
CA PHE A 185 -14.98 -14.06 17.73
C PHE A 185 -16.43 -14.11 18.19
N VAL A 186 -17.21 -13.15 17.76
CA VAL A 186 -18.65 -13.09 18.02
C VAL A 186 -19.44 -13.95 17.04
N ASP A 187 -20.67 -14.33 17.41
CA ASP A 187 -21.59 -15.06 16.54
C ASP A 187 -21.80 -14.32 15.20
N GLY A 188 -21.77 -15.08 14.11
CA GLY A 188 -21.89 -14.54 12.75
C GLY A 188 -20.56 -14.24 12.07
N TYR A 189 -19.44 -14.15 12.81
CA TYR A 189 -18.14 -13.88 12.22
C TYR A 189 -17.68 -14.99 11.27
N GLU A 190 -18.16 -16.20 11.46
CA GLU A 190 -17.88 -17.34 10.59
C GLU A 190 -18.33 -17.12 9.13
N THR A 191 -19.24 -16.17 8.88
CA THR A 191 -19.76 -15.84 7.54
C THR A 191 -19.06 -14.66 6.89
N PHE A 192 -18.12 -14.00 7.57
CA PHE A 192 -17.48 -12.76 7.08
C PHE A 192 -16.66 -12.93 5.80
N TRP A 193 -16.26 -14.14 5.45
CA TRP A 193 -15.65 -14.41 4.14
C TRP A 193 -16.53 -13.92 2.97
N SER A 194 -17.86 -13.96 3.12
CA SER A 194 -18.81 -13.53 2.09
C SER A 194 -18.82 -12.01 1.86
N TYR A 195 -18.33 -11.24 2.81
CA TYR A 195 -18.18 -9.78 2.73
C TYR A 195 -16.99 -9.35 1.87
N ILE A 196 -16.02 -10.22 1.63
CA ILE A 196 -14.77 -9.89 0.93
C ILE A 196 -14.97 -10.04 -0.59
N PRO A 197 -15.14 -8.93 -1.34
CA PRO A 197 -15.45 -8.99 -2.76
C PRO A 197 -14.33 -9.61 -3.61
N HIS A 198 -13.08 -9.56 -3.15
CA HIS A 198 -11.94 -10.13 -3.84
C HIS A 198 -12.07 -11.63 -4.05
N PHE A 199 -12.63 -12.37 -3.09
CA PHE A 199 -12.79 -13.82 -3.22
C PHE A 199 -13.70 -14.25 -4.39
N VAL A 200 -14.56 -13.33 -4.86
CA VAL A 200 -15.50 -13.58 -5.97
C VAL A 200 -15.03 -12.90 -7.26
N HIS A 201 -14.61 -11.64 -7.18
CA HIS A 201 -14.34 -10.82 -8.36
C HIS A 201 -12.88 -10.79 -8.79
N SER A 202 -11.95 -11.06 -7.86
CA SER A 202 -10.50 -11.01 -8.11
C SER A 202 -9.78 -12.08 -7.28
N PRO A 203 -10.06 -13.38 -7.51
CA PRO A 203 -9.47 -14.47 -6.72
C PRO A 203 -7.94 -14.40 -6.72
N PHE A 204 -7.35 -14.69 -5.56
CA PHE A 204 -5.90 -14.68 -5.34
C PHE A 204 -5.22 -13.32 -5.56
N TYR A 205 -5.98 -12.22 -5.49
CA TYR A 205 -5.42 -10.87 -5.58
C TYR A 205 -4.79 -10.40 -4.27
N VAL A 206 -5.39 -10.77 -3.13
CA VAL A 206 -5.16 -10.12 -1.82
C VAL A 206 -3.72 -10.20 -1.31
N TYR A 207 -2.93 -11.22 -1.70
CA TYR A 207 -1.52 -11.30 -1.32
C TYR A 207 -0.68 -10.13 -1.84
N ALA A 208 -1.13 -9.50 -2.93
CA ALA A 208 -0.40 -8.39 -3.53
C ALA A 208 -0.30 -7.17 -2.61
N TYR A 209 -1.28 -6.97 -1.74
CA TYR A 209 -1.23 -5.92 -0.72
C TYR A 209 -0.11 -6.17 0.28
N ALA A 210 -0.03 -7.39 0.82
CA ALA A 210 1.03 -7.76 1.75
C ALA A 210 2.41 -7.76 1.08
N PHE A 211 2.48 -8.20 -0.18
CA PHE A 211 3.72 -8.15 -0.96
C PHE A 211 4.18 -6.71 -1.18
N GLY A 212 3.27 -5.83 -1.60
CA GLY A 212 3.56 -4.42 -1.86
C GLY A 212 4.03 -3.68 -0.62
N ASP A 213 3.34 -3.87 0.52
CA ASP A 213 3.73 -3.26 1.79
C ASP A 213 5.11 -3.78 2.26
N GLY A 214 5.33 -5.09 2.24
CA GLY A 214 6.62 -5.69 2.61
C GLY A 214 7.77 -5.23 1.70
N LEU A 215 7.52 -5.11 0.39
CA LEU A 215 8.47 -4.57 -0.58
C LEU A 215 8.84 -3.11 -0.24
N VAL A 216 7.84 -2.27 -0.02
CA VAL A 216 8.06 -0.86 0.28
C VAL A 216 8.78 -0.67 1.60
N ASN A 217 8.42 -1.43 2.62
CA ASN A 217 9.12 -1.38 3.91
C ASN A 217 10.58 -1.79 3.78
N ALA A 218 10.90 -2.83 2.98
CA ALA A 218 12.27 -3.24 2.70
C ALA A 218 13.04 -2.17 1.90
N LEU A 219 12.42 -1.55 0.91
CA LEU A 219 12.99 -0.44 0.14
C LEU A 219 13.24 0.77 1.02
N TYR A 220 12.27 1.14 1.86
CA TYR A 220 12.40 2.29 2.75
C TYR A 220 13.49 2.07 3.82
N ALA A 221 13.56 0.88 4.40
CA ALA A 221 14.64 0.51 5.31
C ALA A 221 16.01 0.61 4.61
N THR A 222 16.11 0.15 3.35
CA THR A 222 17.33 0.27 2.55
C THR A 222 17.69 1.74 2.26
N TYR A 223 16.69 2.57 1.98
CA TYR A 223 16.88 4.02 1.83
C TYR A 223 17.44 4.67 3.10
N LYS A 224 16.89 4.34 4.26
CA LYS A 224 17.37 4.87 5.56
C LYS A 224 18.79 4.44 5.89
N GLU A 225 19.18 3.21 5.56
CA GLU A 225 20.53 2.68 5.80
C GLU A 225 21.57 3.24 4.82
N ASN A 226 21.19 3.39 3.56
CA ASN A 226 22.11 3.80 2.49
C ASN A 226 21.42 4.69 1.46
N PRO A 227 21.19 5.99 1.76
CA PRO A 227 20.45 6.90 0.89
C PRO A 227 21.19 7.23 -0.40
N LYS A 228 22.53 7.12 -0.44
CA LYS A 228 23.30 7.59 -1.58
C LYS A 228 22.98 6.84 -2.88
N GLY A 229 22.38 7.56 -3.83
CA GLY A 229 22.03 7.05 -5.15
C GLY A 229 20.81 6.10 -5.14
N PHE A 230 20.08 6.07 -4.02
CA PHE A 230 18.84 5.30 -3.91
C PHE A 230 17.76 5.87 -4.85
N GLU A 231 17.64 7.18 -4.89
CA GLU A 231 16.63 7.88 -5.66
C GLU A 231 16.71 7.50 -7.15
N ASP A 232 17.89 7.51 -7.75
CA ASP A 232 18.07 7.13 -9.16
C ASP A 232 17.70 5.68 -9.44
N LYS A 233 18.05 4.76 -8.54
CA LYS A 233 17.63 3.36 -8.62
C LYS A 233 16.10 3.25 -8.54
N TYR A 234 15.48 4.03 -7.64
CA TYR A 234 14.04 4.03 -7.44
C TYR A 234 13.29 4.58 -8.65
N PHE A 235 13.74 5.68 -9.25
CA PHE A 235 13.19 6.19 -10.51
C PHE A 235 13.31 5.17 -11.65
N ASN A 236 14.44 4.48 -11.75
CA ASN A 236 14.63 3.41 -12.75
C ASN A 236 13.67 2.23 -12.53
N LEU A 237 13.38 1.87 -11.25
CA LEU A 237 12.42 0.85 -10.90
C LEU A 237 11.02 1.26 -11.37
N LEU A 238 10.56 2.46 -11.02
CA LEU A 238 9.24 2.96 -11.40
C LEU A 238 9.08 3.11 -12.92
N SER A 239 10.13 3.61 -13.60
CA SER A 239 10.11 3.81 -15.06
C SER A 239 10.06 2.50 -15.85
N ALA A 240 10.33 1.37 -15.23
CA ALA A 240 10.35 0.08 -15.92
C ALA A 240 8.94 -0.46 -16.25
N GLY A 241 7.89 0.00 -15.57
CA GLY A 241 6.54 -0.52 -15.77
C GLY A 241 6.50 -2.05 -15.71
N GLY A 242 5.92 -2.69 -16.71
CA GLY A 242 5.87 -4.16 -16.87
C GLY A 242 6.99 -4.77 -17.70
N SER A 243 8.04 -4.00 -18.02
CA SER A 243 9.10 -4.46 -18.93
C SER A 243 10.11 -5.42 -18.33
N LYS A 244 10.18 -5.50 -16.97
CA LYS A 244 11.18 -6.31 -16.26
C LYS A 244 10.57 -7.09 -15.11
N HIS A 245 11.19 -8.23 -14.80
CA HIS A 245 10.82 -9.02 -13.64
C HIS A 245 11.28 -8.37 -12.34
N HIS A 246 10.52 -8.52 -11.25
CA HIS A 246 10.84 -7.92 -9.94
C HIS A 246 12.26 -8.25 -9.46
N LYS A 247 12.78 -9.45 -9.72
CA LYS A 247 14.17 -9.83 -9.35
C LYS A 247 15.22 -8.92 -9.98
N GLU A 248 15.02 -8.52 -11.23
CA GLU A 248 15.92 -7.62 -11.94
C GLU A 248 15.83 -6.19 -11.37
N LEU A 249 14.61 -5.77 -11.04
CA LEU A 249 14.32 -4.43 -10.52
C LEU A 249 14.81 -4.25 -9.08
N LEU A 250 14.83 -5.30 -8.26
CA LEU A 250 15.28 -5.27 -6.88
C LEU A 250 16.81 -5.45 -6.72
N LYS A 251 17.46 -6.07 -7.69
CA LYS A 251 18.92 -6.30 -7.67
C LYS A 251 19.77 -5.05 -7.43
N PRO A 252 19.48 -3.87 -8.01
CA PRO A 252 20.24 -2.64 -7.73
C PRO A 252 20.21 -2.20 -6.25
N PHE A 253 19.22 -2.65 -5.48
CA PHE A 253 19.08 -2.36 -4.05
C PHE A 253 19.67 -3.45 -3.15
N ASP A 254 20.30 -4.47 -3.73
CA ASP A 254 20.76 -5.69 -3.04
C ASP A 254 19.62 -6.42 -2.31
N LEU A 255 18.41 -6.39 -2.91
CA LEU A 255 17.19 -7.02 -2.40
C LEU A 255 16.79 -8.22 -3.27
N ASP A 256 16.37 -9.31 -2.63
CA ASP A 256 15.82 -10.51 -3.27
C ASP A 256 14.55 -10.95 -2.50
N ALA A 257 13.38 -10.79 -3.12
CA ALA A 257 12.11 -11.18 -2.52
C ALA A 257 11.96 -12.71 -2.32
N SER A 258 12.84 -13.54 -2.88
CA SER A 258 12.91 -14.97 -2.59
C SER A 258 13.72 -15.31 -1.33
N ASP A 259 14.48 -14.37 -0.77
CA ASP A 259 15.20 -14.53 0.50
C ASP A 259 14.27 -14.15 1.67
N PRO A 260 14.05 -15.02 2.67
CA PRO A 260 13.29 -14.66 3.88
C PRO A 260 13.78 -13.39 4.59
N LYS A 261 15.06 -13.07 4.50
CA LYS A 261 15.65 -11.86 5.09
C LYS A 261 15.05 -10.57 4.52
N PHE A 262 14.63 -10.59 3.26
CA PHE A 262 13.93 -9.46 2.65
C PHE A 262 12.65 -9.11 3.43
N TRP A 263 11.84 -10.12 3.74
CA TRP A 263 10.58 -9.95 4.47
C TRP A 263 10.84 -9.56 5.93
N THR A 264 11.84 -10.17 6.57
CA THR A 264 12.26 -9.79 7.93
C THR A 264 12.67 -8.32 8.01
N LYS A 265 13.35 -7.81 6.98
CA LYS A 265 13.75 -6.40 6.90
C LYS A 265 12.51 -5.47 6.83
N GLY A 266 11.51 -5.82 6.03
CA GLY A 266 10.23 -5.10 5.98
C GLY A 266 9.49 -5.13 7.30
N LEU A 267 9.37 -6.31 7.91
CA LEU A 267 8.67 -6.49 9.20
C LEU A 267 9.36 -5.77 10.36
N SER A 268 10.69 -5.59 10.34
CA SER A 268 11.40 -4.85 11.37
C SER A 268 10.99 -3.38 11.46
N MET A 269 10.48 -2.81 10.37
CA MET A 269 9.91 -1.46 10.37
C MET A 269 8.65 -1.39 11.25
N ILE A 270 7.77 -2.39 11.12
CA ILE A 270 6.54 -2.49 11.91
C ILE A 270 6.89 -2.69 13.38
N SER A 271 7.81 -3.62 13.67
CA SER A 271 8.28 -3.87 15.04
C SER A 271 8.84 -2.61 15.68
N GLY A 272 9.68 -1.85 14.99
CA GLY A 272 10.23 -0.60 15.51
C GLY A 272 9.17 0.47 15.81
N MET A 273 8.08 0.53 15.03
CA MET A 273 6.95 1.42 15.32
C MET A 273 6.15 0.96 16.54
N ILE A 274 6.00 -0.36 16.75
CA ILE A 274 5.37 -0.92 17.96
C ILE A 274 6.21 -0.62 19.18
N ASP A 275 7.53 -0.87 19.12
CA ASP A 275 8.47 -0.56 20.21
C ASP A 275 8.38 0.93 20.61
N GLU A 276 8.26 1.83 19.61
CA GLU A 276 8.06 3.26 19.89
C GLU A 276 6.71 3.53 20.56
N LEU A 277 5.61 2.89 20.11
CA LEU A 277 4.29 3.03 20.71
C LEU A 277 4.28 2.62 22.20
N GLU A 278 4.97 1.56 22.57
CA GLU A 278 5.09 1.09 23.94
C GLU A 278 5.75 2.13 24.85
N THR A 279 6.58 3.04 24.31
CA THR A 279 7.18 4.12 25.10
C THR A 279 6.20 5.21 25.54
N PHE A 280 4.97 5.21 25.01
CA PHE A 280 3.91 6.19 25.34
C PHE A 280 2.95 5.67 26.42
N GLU A 281 3.16 4.47 26.94
CA GLU A 281 2.42 3.94 28.11
C GLU A 281 3.00 4.44 29.45
#